data_ee0475fef0f5b162d5970429bfe651b1
#
_entry.id   ee0475fef0f5b162d5970429bfe651b1
#
_cell.length_a   1.000
_cell.length_b   1.000
_cell.length_c   1.000
_cell.angle_alpha   90.00
_cell.angle_beta   90.00
_cell.angle_gamma   90.00
#
_symmetry.space_group_name_H-M   'P 1'
#
loop_
_entity.id
_entity.type
_entity.pdbx_description
1 polymer ?
#
loop_
_entity_poly.entity_id
_entity_poly.type
_entity_poly.pdbx_seq_one_letter_code
_entity_poly.pdbx_strand_id
1 'polypeptide(L)'
;VAEKSAISAAGLISWAVAPFGPAFAASPFPKSRTNGYAVQKSEEEWASLLSVSQYNILRRGGTERQRSSILDLENRRGIYVCAGCGTPLFEDSAKFKSGTGWPSFASALGTAVEQVSNDSYSEARCANCGGHLGDVFSDGWRYFGTPAAKTGRRFCIDGAALVFRPDGAGKDVMGDRLPANKVILLRFLMLYVTLPTS
;
A
#
# COMPACT_ATOMS: atom_id res chain seq x y z
N VAL A 1 -42.45 61.72 10.22
CA VAL A 1 -42.77 60.39 9.72
C VAL A 1 -41.45 59.79 9.27
N ALA A 2 -40.88 58.88 10.07
CA ALA A 2 -39.59 58.25 9.82
C ALA A 2 -39.83 56.73 9.59
N GLU A 3 -39.61 56.28 8.38
CA GLU A 3 -39.58 54.83 8.07
C GLU A 3 -38.25 54.20 8.52
N LYS A 4 -38.37 53.17 9.34
CA LYS A 4 -37.24 52.32 9.76
C LYS A 4 -37.17 51.14 8.79
N SER A 5 -36.11 51.12 7.96
CA SER A 5 -35.75 49.95 7.14
C SER A 5 -35.16 48.86 8.02
N ALA A 6 -35.77 47.67 7.97
CA ALA A 6 -35.28 46.46 8.64
C ALA A 6 -34.15 45.81 7.84
N ILE A 7 -33.01 45.61 8.48
CA ILE A 7 -31.90 44.85 7.91
C ILE A 7 -32.15 43.36 8.18
N SER A 8 -32.29 42.61 7.11
CA SER A 8 -32.46 41.14 7.11
C SER A 8 -31.15 40.45 7.56
N ALA A 9 -31.22 39.61 8.56
CA ALA A 9 -30.14 38.80 9.07
C ALA A 9 -29.78 37.71 8.05
N ALA A 10 -28.52 37.71 7.59
CA ALA A 10 -27.96 36.68 6.77
C ALA A 10 -27.88 35.36 7.54
N GLY A 11 -28.47 34.30 6.97
CA GLY A 11 -28.47 32.98 7.54
C GLY A 11 -27.07 32.37 7.58
N LEU A 12 -26.65 31.98 8.78
CA LEU A 12 -25.46 31.15 8.98
C LEU A 12 -25.74 29.75 8.47
N ILE A 13 -25.09 29.36 7.37
CA ILE A 13 -25.11 27.99 6.88
C ILE A 13 -24.22 27.17 7.84
N SER A 14 -24.86 26.47 8.76
CA SER A 14 -24.21 25.50 9.64
C SER A 14 -23.84 24.27 8.79
N TRP A 15 -22.54 24.07 8.59
CA TRP A 15 -22.02 22.83 8.05
C TRP A 15 -22.14 21.75 9.13
N ALA A 16 -23.23 21.02 9.13
CA ALA A 16 -23.35 19.81 9.93
C ALA A 16 -22.33 18.79 9.44
N VAL A 17 -21.29 18.58 10.24
CA VAL A 17 -20.40 17.41 10.08
C VAL A 17 -21.26 16.18 10.32
N ALA A 18 -21.52 15.41 9.26
CA ALA A 18 -22.23 14.15 9.38
C ALA A 18 -21.46 13.23 10.35
N PRO A 19 -22.14 12.58 11.32
CA PRO A 19 -21.49 11.63 12.19
C PRO A 19 -20.91 10.50 11.36
N PHE A 20 -19.69 10.10 11.67
CA PHE A 20 -19.04 8.89 11.15
C PHE A 20 -20.07 7.75 11.11
N GLY A 21 -20.19 7.11 9.95
CA GLY A 21 -21.10 5.99 9.76
C GLY A 21 -20.86 4.89 10.80
N PRO A 22 -21.80 3.96 10.97
CA PRO A 22 -21.77 2.99 12.06
C PRO A 22 -20.45 2.23 12.06
N ALA A 23 -19.79 2.20 13.21
CA ALA A 23 -18.63 1.34 13.44
C ALA A 23 -19.06 -0.09 13.10
N PHE A 24 -18.48 -0.64 12.02
CA PHE A 24 -18.72 -2.04 11.68
C PHE A 24 -18.30 -2.89 12.88
N ALA A 25 -19.29 -3.53 13.52
CA ALA A 25 -19.01 -4.48 14.58
C ALA A 25 -18.06 -5.55 14.02
N ALA A 26 -16.93 -5.79 14.71
CA ALA A 26 -15.96 -6.78 14.30
C ALA A 26 -16.67 -8.13 14.15
N SER A 27 -16.57 -8.73 12.96
CA SER A 27 -17.10 -10.06 12.71
C SER A 27 -16.42 -11.07 13.66
N PRO A 28 -17.16 -11.97 14.32
CA PRO A 28 -16.57 -12.99 15.19
C PRO A 28 -15.76 -14.05 14.41
N PHE A 29 -15.85 -14.04 13.09
CA PHE A 29 -15.06 -14.94 12.22
C PHE A 29 -13.83 -14.23 11.68
N PRO A 30 -12.69 -14.93 11.52
CA PRO A 30 -11.52 -14.34 10.91
C PRO A 30 -11.89 -13.85 9.50
N LYS A 31 -11.63 -12.57 9.21
CA LYS A 31 -11.89 -11.98 7.91
C LYS A 31 -11.13 -12.74 6.83
N SER A 32 -11.83 -13.23 5.82
CA SER A 32 -11.18 -13.68 4.59
C SER A 32 -10.59 -12.46 3.87
N ARG A 33 -9.67 -12.67 2.90
CA ARG A 33 -9.17 -11.55 2.07
C ARG A 33 -10.25 -10.92 1.18
N THR A 34 -11.43 -11.50 1.11
CA THR A 34 -12.53 -11.11 0.21
C THR A 34 -13.71 -10.51 0.95
N ASN A 35 -13.98 -10.92 2.19
CA ASN A 35 -15.21 -10.54 2.88
C ASN A 35 -14.92 -9.64 4.09
N GLY A 36 -15.84 -8.73 4.37
CA GLY A 36 -15.77 -7.84 5.54
C GLY A 36 -14.96 -6.57 5.32
N TYR A 37 -14.61 -6.24 4.08
CA TYR A 37 -13.92 -5.00 3.69
C TYR A 37 -14.84 -4.07 2.91
N ALA A 38 -14.56 -2.77 2.89
CA ALA A 38 -15.38 -1.77 2.22
C ALA A 38 -15.33 -1.92 0.69
N VAL A 39 -14.17 -2.27 0.15
CA VAL A 39 -13.99 -2.56 -1.28
C VAL A 39 -14.00 -4.07 -1.49
N GLN A 40 -15.06 -4.56 -2.09
CA GLN A 40 -15.24 -5.98 -2.43
C GLN A 40 -15.49 -6.12 -3.92
N LYS A 41 -14.86 -7.10 -4.53
CA LYS A 41 -14.99 -7.47 -5.95
C LYS A 41 -14.93 -8.99 -6.08
N SER A 42 -15.50 -9.53 -7.14
CA SER A 42 -15.32 -10.95 -7.46
C SER A 42 -13.87 -11.27 -7.83
N GLU A 43 -13.49 -12.53 -7.80
CA GLU A 43 -12.14 -12.96 -8.19
C GLU A 43 -11.86 -12.65 -9.67
N GLU A 44 -12.87 -12.73 -10.53
CA GLU A 44 -12.80 -12.38 -11.96
C GLU A 44 -12.58 -10.87 -12.15
N GLU A 45 -13.27 -10.05 -11.38
CA GLU A 45 -13.08 -8.59 -11.40
C GLU A 45 -11.67 -8.22 -10.93
N TRP A 46 -11.18 -8.82 -9.84
CA TRP A 46 -9.81 -8.61 -9.40
C TRP A 46 -8.78 -9.06 -10.43
N ALA A 47 -8.99 -10.23 -11.05
CA ALA A 47 -8.09 -10.75 -12.07
C ALA A 47 -8.06 -9.89 -13.35
N SER A 48 -9.16 -9.19 -13.68
CA SER A 48 -9.23 -8.27 -14.81
C SER A 48 -8.55 -6.92 -14.55
N LEU A 49 -8.51 -6.48 -13.29
CA LEU A 49 -7.98 -5.16 -12.89
C LEU A 49 -6.49 -5.19 -12.52
N LEU A 50 -6.00 -6.32 -12.02
CA LEU A 50 -4.66 -6.46 -11.48
C LEU A 50 -3.75 -7.18 -12.47
N SER A 51 -2.47 -6.82 -12.48
CA SER A 51 -1.46 -7.64 -13.13
C SER A 51 -1.36 -9.01 -12.45
N VAL A 52 -0.78 -9.99 -13.13
CA VAL A 52 -0.56 -11.34 -12.56
C VAL A 52 0.22 -11.26 -11.23
N SER A 53 1.25 -10.41 -11.16
CA SER A 53 2.04 -10.22 -9.94
C SER A 53 1.21 -9.61 -8.81
N GLN A 54 0.49 -8.53 -9.10
CA GLN A 54 -0.40 -7.87 -8.15
C GLN A 54 -1.49 -8.81 -7.63
N TYR A 55 -2.12 -9.58 -8.52
CA TYR A 55 -3.15 -10.54 -8.14
C TYR A 55 -2.61 -11.65 -7.24
N ASN A 56 -1.44 -12.21 -7.58
CA ASN A 56 -0.80 -13.24 -6.75
C ASN A 56 -0.49 -12.74 -5.34
N ILE A 57 -0.02 -11.51 -5.19
CA ILE A 57 0.26 -10.93 -3.89
C ILE A 57 -1.06 -10.57 -3.17
N LEU A 58 -1.82 -9.64 -3.73
CA LEU A 58 -2.98 -9.04 -3.06
C LEU A 58 -4.11 -10.03 -2.77
N ARG A 59 -4.34 -11.01 -3.66
CA ARG A 59 -5.51 -11.89 -3.55
C ARG A 59 -5.15 -13.31 -3.10
N ARG A 60 -3.99 -13.83 -3.51
CA ARG A 60 -3.55 -15.18 -3.17
C ARG A 60 -2.59 -15.24 -1.98
N GLY A 61 -2.10 -14.08 -1.49
CA GLY A 61 -1.15 -14.01 -0.36
C GLY A 61 0.23 -14.57 -0.70
N GLY A 62 0.63 -14.44 -1.96
CA GLY A 62 1.98 -14.79 -2.38
C GLY A 62 3.00 -13.75 -1.96
N THR A 63 4.29 -14.05 -2.17
CA THR A 63 5.40 -13.13 -1.94
C THR A 63 6.22 -13.00 -3.22
N GLU A 64 6.61 -11.78 -3.56
CA GLU A 64 7.49 -11.52 -4.71
C GLU A 64 8.94 -11.92 -4.40
N ARG A 65 9.76 -12.08 -5.44
CA ARG A 65 11.19 -12.34 -5.27
C ARG A 65 11.87 -11.11 -4.67
N GLN A 66 12.83 -11.36 -3.79
CA GLN A 66 13.69 -10.34 -3.22
C GLN A 66 14.29 -9.44 -4.32
N ARG A 67 14.25 -8.12 -4.13
CA ARG A 67 14.74 -7.11 -5.07
C ARG A 67 14.09 -7.18 -6.46
N SER A 68 12.84 -7.63 -6.55
CA SER A 68 12.09 -7.65 -7.80
C SER A 68 11.36 -6.33 -8.06
N SER A 69 11.02 -5.58 -7.04
CA SER A 69 10.31 -4.32 -7.17
C SER A 69 11.25 -3.12 -7.27
N ILE A 70 10.94 -2.19 -8.19
CA ILE A 70 11.62 -0.89 -8.27
C ILE A 70 11.38 -0.05 -7.00
N LEU A 71 10.28 -0.30 -6.27
CA LEU A 71 9.91 0.47 -5.08
C LEU A 71 10.81 0.18 -3.86
N ASP A 72 11.59 -0.90 -3.86
CA ASP A 72 12.63 -1.11 -2.84
C ASP A 72 13.63 0.06 -2.84
N LEU A 73 13.97 0.55 -4.03
CA LEU A 73 14.94 1.64 -4.23
C LEU A 73 14.30 3.04 -4.33
N GLU A 74 12.99 3.17 -4.28
CA GLU A 74 12.30 4.46 -4.37
C GLU A 74 12.54 5.30 -3.12
N ASN A 75 13.03 6.53 -3.31
CA ASN A 75 13.39 7.43 -2.20
C ASN A 75 12.81 8.84 -2.35
N ARG A 76 12.00 9.09 -3.39
CA ARG A 76 11.34 10.39 -3.58
C ARG A 76 10.27 10.59 -2.52
N ARG A 77 9.87 11.86 -2.32
CA ARG A 77 8.72 12.20 -1.50
C ARG A 77 7.43 11.77 -2.18
N GLY A 78 6.50 11.27 -1.38
CA GLY A 78 5.21 10.83 -1.89
C GLY A 78 4.54 9.77 -1.00
N ILE A 79 3.46 9.21 -1.53
CA ILE A 79 2.59 8.27 -0.84
C ILE A 79 2.61 6.91 -1.55
N TYR A 80 2.70 5.85 -0.77
CA TYR A 80 2.52 4.48 -1.24
C TYR A 80 1.06 4.08 -1.03
N VAL A 81 0.38 3.72 -2.11
CA VAL A 81 -1.03 3.32 -2.08
C VAL A 81 -1.20 1.85 -2.43
N CYS A 82 -2.30 1.25 -1.99
CA CYS A 82 -2.65 -0.12 -2.36
C CYS A 82 -2.87 -0.24 -3.88
N ALA A 83 -2.17 -1.17 -4.54
CA ALA A 83 -2.32 -1.39 -5.97
C ALA A 83 -3.72 -1.91 -6.36
N GLY A 84 -4.44 -2.52 -5.42
CA GLY A 84 -5.80 -3.02 -5.66
C GLY A 84 -6.88 -1.95 -5.59
N CYS A 85 -6.86 -1.11 -4.56
CA CYS A 85 -7.97 -0.17 -4.29
C CYS A 85 -7.57 1.30 -4.20
N GLY A 86 -6.28 1.63 -4.32
CA GLY A 86 -5.78 3.00 -4.29
C GLY A 86 -5.75 3.64 -2.90
N THR A 87 -6.05 2.90 -1.83
CA THR A 87 -5.99 3.42 -0.45
C THR A 87 -4.57 3.83 -0.09
N PRO A 88 -4.33 5.05 0.42
CA PRO A 88 -3.05 5.47 0.97
C PRO A 88 -2.65 4.57 2.16
N LEU A 89 -1.45 4.00 2.12
CA LEU A 89 -0.97 3.03 3.11
C LEU A 89 0.24 3.53 3.90
N PHE A 90 1.22 4.12 3.21
CA PHE A 90 2.47 4.55 3.83
C PHE A 90 2.94 5.87 3.23
N GLU A 91 3.64 6.65 4.05
CA GLU A 91 4.39 7.84 3.61
C GLU A 91 5.86 7.50 3.35
N ASP A 92 6.50 8.27 2.50
CA ASP A 92 7.94 8.19 2.26
C ASP A 92 8.76 8.41 3.54
N SER A 93 8.28 9.26 4.44
CA SER A 93 8.89 9.54 5.75
C SER A 93 9.00 8.31 6.66
N ALA A 94 8.11 7.35 6.50
CA ALA A 94 8.13 6.09 7.24
C ALA A 94 9.03 5.03 6.58
N LYS A 95 9.44 5.23 5.29
CA LYS A 95 10.25 4.27 4.56
C LYS A 95 11.71 4.30 5.02
N PHE A 96 12.33 3.12 5.05
CA PHE A 96 13.75 2.99 5.38
C PHE A 96 14.40 1.82 4.63
N LYS A 97 15.73 1.86 4.51
CA LYS A 97 16.51 0.79 3.89
C LYS A 97 16.75 -0.33 4.89
N SER A 98 16.00 -1.42 4.78
CA SER A 98 16.16 -2.60 5.62
C SER A 98 17.25 -3.56 5.11
N GLY A 99 17.61 -3.49 3.82
CA GLY A 99 18.52 -4.42 3.17
C GLY A 99 17.88 -5.79 2.86
N THR A 100 16.61 -6.00 3.22
CA THR A 100 15.91 -7.27 2.99
C THR A 100 15.54 -7.48 1.51
N GLY A 101 15.50 -6.40 0.72
CA GLY A 101 15.14 -6.44 -0.70
C GLY A 101 13.64 -6.33 -0.99
N TRP A 102 12.89 -5.91 0.01
CA TRP A 102 11.48 -5.49 -0.08
C TRP A 102 11.32 -4.10 0.50
N PRO A 103 10.40 -3.27 -0.04
CA PRO A 103 10.04 -1.99 0.56
C PRO A 103 9.71 -2.14 2.04
N SER A 104 10.38 -1.37 2.90
CA SER A 104 10.23 -1.49 4.34
C SER A 104 9.83 -0.16 4.97
N PHE A 105 8.82 -0.20 5.85
CA PHE A 105 8.25 0.98 6.51
C PHE A 105 8.20 0.79 8.03
N ALA A 106 8.38 1.87 8.75
CA ALA A 106 8.35 1.90 10.23
C ALA A 106 6.93 2.02 10.79
N SER A 107 6.01 2.60 10.03
CA SER A 107 4.62 2.82 10.41
C SER A 107 3.74 2.92 9.18
N ALA A 108 2.47 2.57 9.32
CA ALA A 108 1.42 2.79 8.34
C ALA A 108 0.66 4.10 8.63
N LEU A 109 -0.10 4.59 7.65
CA LEU A 109 -1.00 5.72 7.78
C LEU A 109 -2.24 5.33 8.60
N GLY A 110 -2.39 5.90 9.78
CA GLY A 110 -3.54 5.68 10.64
C GLY A 110 -3.89 4.19 10.79
N THR A 111 -5.10 3.81 10.39
CA THR A 111 -5.62 2.43 10.42
C THR A 111 -5.66 1.79 9.03
N ALA A 112 -4.94 2.32 8.04
CA ALA A 112 -5.00 1.87 6.65
C ALA A 112 -4.44 0.45 6.44
N VAL A 113 -3.59 -0.03 7.35
CA VAL A 113 -3.06 -1.40 7.35
C VAL A 113 -3.58 -2.15 8.56
N GLU A 114 -4.31 -3.23 8.31
CA GLU A 114 -4.73 -4.19 9.31
C GLU A 114 -3.64 -5.23 9.53
N GLN A 115 -3.39 -5.59 10.80
CA GLN A 115 -2.50 -6.69 11.16
C GLN A 115 -3.33 -7.90 11.55
N VAL A 116 -3.14 -8.99 10.84
CA VAL A 116 -3.79 -10.26 11.12
C VAL A 116 -2.74 -11.23 11.65
N SER A 117 -2.70 -11.36 12.97
CA SER A 117 -1.75 -12.27 13.62
C SER A 117 -2.24 -13.72 13.52
N ASN A 118 -1.30 -14.62 13.27
CA ASN A 118 -1.43 -16.04 13.47
C ASN A 118 -0.30 -16.50 14.43
N ASP A 119 -0.18 -17.80 14.67
CA ASP A 119 0.79 -18.36 15.64
C ASP A 119 2.26 -18.09 15.27
N SER A 120 2.55 -17.74 14.03
CA SER A 120 3.92 -17.66 13.51
C SER A 120 4.35 -16.27 13.06
N TYR A 121 3.42 -15.41 12.59
CA TYR A 121 3.73 -14.07 12.06
C TYR A 121 2.49 -13.18 12.06
N SER A 122 2.68 -11.89 11.78
CA SER A 122 1.59 -10.92 11.58
C SER A 122 1.54 -10.51 10.11
N GLU A 123 0.50 -10.95 9.42
CA GLU A 123 0.22 -10.52 8.05
C GLU A 123 -0.23 -9.06 8.03
N ALA A 124 0.30 -8.27 7.10
CA ALA A 124 -0.17 -6.94 6.78
C ALA A 124 -1.22 -7.00 5.66
N ARG A 125 -2.41 -6.45 5.89
CA ARG A 125 -3.48 -6.35 4.89
C ARG A 125 -3.93 -4.91 4.70
N CYS A 126 -4.36 -4.57 3.49
CA CYS A 126 -5.07 -3.31 3.26
C CYS A 126 -6.40 -3.33 4.01
N ALA A 127 -6.60 -2.40 4.95
CA ALA A 127 -7.82 -2.34 5.77
C ALA A 127 -9.10 -2.04 4.95
N ASN A 128 -8.95 -1.53 3.71
CA ASN A 128 -10.08 -1.16 2.86
C ASN A 128 -10.53 -2.27 1.90
N CYS A 129 -9.62 -3.11 1.39
CA CYS A 129 -9.95 -4.17 0.42
C CYS A 129 -9.50 -5.58 0.84
N GLY A 130 -8.84 -5.73 1.98
CA GLY A 130 -8.35 -7.02 2.49
C GLY A 130 -7.17 -7.61 1.73
N GLY A 131 -6.62 -6.89 0.74
CA GLY A 131 -5.48 -7.36 -0.04
C GLY A 131 -4.26 -7.58 0.84
N HIS A 132 -3.59 -8.72 0.66
CA HIS A 132 -2.31 -9.01 1.29
C HIS A 132 -1.26 -8.00 0.84
N LEU A 133 -0.51 -7.44 1.78
CA LEU A 133 0.53 -6.45 1.49
C LEU A 133 1.94 -6.99 1.79
N GLY A 134 2.06 -7.93 2.70
CA GLY A 134 3.32 -8.44 3.24
C GLY A 134 3.19 -8.77 4.72
N ASP A 135 4.28 -8.63 5.49
CA ASP A 135 4.35 -9.02 6.89
C ASP A 135 4.83 -7.90 7.80
N VAL A 136 4.45 -7.99 9.08
CA VAL A 136 4.89 -7.08 10.14
C VAL A 136 5.77 -7.82 11.12
N PHE A 137 6.95 -7.26 11.38
CA PHE A 137 7.93 -7.77 12.32
C PHE A 137 8.14 -6.79 13.48
N SER A 138 8.43 -7.31 14.68
CA SER A 138 8.79 -6.55 15.87
C SER A 138 10.31 -6.43 16.03
N ASP A 139 11.02 -6.32 14.91
CA ASP A 139 12.48 -6.26 14.84
C ASP A 139 13.04 -4.88 14.46
N GLY A 140 12.20 -3.85 14.48
CA GLY A 140 12.56 -2.48 14.11
C GLY A 140 13.75 -1.93 14.88
N TRP A 141 13.93 -2.36 16.12
CA TRP A 141 15.07 -1.99 16.97
C TRP A 141 16.45 -2.35 16.36
N ARG A 142 16.50 -3.31 15.42
CA ARG A 142 17.75 -3.71 14.73
C ARG A 142 18.23 -2.67 13.71
N TYR A 143 17.37 -1.73 13.30
CA TYR A 143 17.63 -0.74 12.25
C TYR A 143 17.97 0.63 12.84
N PHE A 144 19.12 0.70 13.54
CA PHE A 144 19.58 1.93 14.19
C PHE A 144 19.65 3.12 13.21
N GLY A 145 19.29 4.30 13.71
CA GLY A 145 19.28 5.53 12.90
C GLY A 145 18.12 5.67 11.90
N THR A 146 17.23 4.68 11.86
CA THR A 146 16.03 4.71 11.01
C THR A 146 14.76 4.96 11.82
N PRO A 147 13.64 5.35 11.16
CA PRO A 147 12.35 5.46 11.85
C PRO A 147 11.91 4.16 12.54
N ALA A 148 12.28 2.99 12.01
CA ALA A 148 11.92 1.68 12.56
C ALA A 148 12.48 1.47 13.97
N ALA A 149 13.68 1.97 14.26
CA ALA A 149 14.25 1.87 15.60
C ALA A 149 13.40 2.56 16.67
N LYS A 150 12.68 3.63 16.30
CA LYS A 150 11.80 4.37 17.21
C LYS A 150 10.47 3.65 17.44
N THR A 151 9.91 3.01 16.40
CA THR A 151 8.62 2.32 16.49
C THR A 151 8.74 0.88 16.98
N GLY A 152 9.95 0.29 16.90
CA GLY A 152 10.19 -1.13 17.15
C GLY A 152 9.60 -2.05 16.06
N ARG A 153 9.00 -1.50 15.01
CA ARG A 153 8.26 -2.24 13.99
C ARG A 153 8.90 -2.12 12.61
N ARG A 154 8.71 -3.17 11.82
CA ARG A 154 9.06 -3.19 10.40
C ARG A 154 7.93 -3.83 9.61
N PHE A 155 7.27 -3.03 8.78
CA PHE A 155 6.36 -3.48 7.75
C PHE A 155 7.20 -3.85 6.53
N CYS A 156 7.32 -5.14 6.23
CA CYS A 156 8.04 -5.68 5.07
C CYS A 156 7.01 -5.94 3.99
N ILE A 157 6.95 -5.07 2.99
CA ILE A 157 5.82 -5.00 2.06
C ILE A 157 6.27 -5.45 0.68
N ASP A 158 5.48 -6.31 0.05
CA ASP A 158 5.68 -6.69 -1.35
C ASP A 158 5.46 -5.46 -2.25
N GLY A 159 6.45 -5.13 -3.05
CA GLY A 159 6.37 -3.94 -3.90
C GLY A 159 5.23 -4.03 -4.89
N ALA A 160 4.94 -5.22 -5.45
CA ALA A 160 3.82 -5.42 -6.37
C ALA A 160 2.44 -5.15 -5.74
N ALA A 161 2.33 -5.16 -4.40
CA ALA A 161 1.11 -4.73 -3.70
C ALA A 161 0.92 -3.21 -3.69
N LEU A 162 1.92 -2.43 -4.12
CA LEU A 162 1.97 -0.98 -3.98
C LEU A 162 2.02 -0.26 -5.34
N VAL A 163 1.49 0.96 -5.32
CA VAL A 163 1.78 2.02 -6.30
C VAL A 163 2.35 3.20 -5.55
N PHE A 164 3.47 3.74 -6.00
CA PHE A 164 4.03 4.97 -5.45
C PHE A 164 3.52 6.17 -6.24
N ARG A 165 2.97 7.16 -5.55
CA ARG A 165 2.52 8.46 -6.04
C ARG A 165 3.47 9.53 -5.55
N PRO A 166 4.35 10.05 -6.42
CA PRO A 166 5.27 11.11 -6.03
C PRO A 166 4.54 12.43 -5.76
N ASP A 167 5.06 13.21 -4.83
CA ASP A 167 4.61 14.59 -4.64
C ASP A 167 4.85 15.40 -5.92
N GLY A 168 3.92 16.29 -6.28
CA GLY A 168 4.01 17.15 -7.46
C GLY A 168 3.62 16.45 -8.77
N ALA A 169 4.24 16.86 -9.89
CA ALA A 169 3.83 16.47 -11.25
C ALA A 169 4.41 15.12 -11.73
N GLY A 170 4.91 14.28 -10.83
CA GLY A 170 5.47 12.97 -11.19
C GLY A 170 4.40 11.94 -11.57
N LYS A 171 4.77 10.98 -12.45
CA LYS A 171 3.90 9.85 -12.78
C LYS A 171 3.95 8.79 -11.69
N ASP A 172 2.82 8.12 -11.46
CA ASP A 172 2.71 6.95 -10.59
C ASP A 172 3.70 5.86 -11.01
N VAL A 173 4.30 5.19 -10.02
CA VAL A 173 5.25 4.11 -10.23
C VAL A 173 4.64 2.81 -9.70
N MET A 174 4.39 1.89 -10.62
CA MET A 174 3.85 0.57 -10.29
C MET A 174 4.94 -0.29 -9.66
N GLY A 175 4.63 -0.91 -8.53
CA GLY A 175 5.60 -1.70 -7.78
C GLY A 175 5.93 -3.08 -8.37
N ASP A 176 5.14 -3.58 -9.30
CA ASP A 176 5.39 -4.81 -10.05
C ASP A 176 6.42 -4.64 -11.19
N ARG A 177 7.01 -3.45 -11.34
CA ARG A 177 8.07 -3.19 -12.31
C ARG A 177 9.42 -3.60 -11.75
N LEU A 178 10.22 -4.21 -12.62
CA LEU A 178 11.62 -4.54 -12.32
C LEU A 178 12.50 -3.29 -12.31
N PRO A 179 13.52 -3.23 -11.42
CA PRO A 179 14.55 -2.21 -11.47
C PRO A 179 15.28 -2.20 -12.83
N ALA A 180 15.68 -1.01 -13.30
CA ALA A 180 16.26 -0.84 -14.65
C ALA A 180 17.48 -1.74 -14.90
N ASN A 181 18.33 -1.96 -13.90
CA ASN A 181 19.50 -2.85 -13.99
C ASN A 181 19.12 -4.32 -14.26
N LYS A 182 18.00 -4.79 -13.71
CA LYS A 182 17.49 -6.15 -13.99
C LYS A 182 16.86 -6.25 -15.37
N VAL A 183 16.21 -5.19 -15.86
CA VAL A 183 15.64 -5.15 -17.22
C VAL A 183 16.76 -5.28 -18.27
N ILE A 184 17.88 -4.57 -18.07
CA ILE A 184 19.04 -4.64 -18.96
C ILE A 184 19.62 -6.06 -18.97
N LEU A 185 19.81 -6.68 -17.81
CA LEU A 185 20.36 -8.04 -17.71
C LEU A 185 19.47 -9.08 -18.42
N LEU A 186 18.14 -8.98 -18.25
CA LEU A 186 17.19 -9.87 -18.96
C LEU A 186 17.24 -9.69 -20.47
N ARG A 187 17.39 -8.45 -20.96
CA ARG A 187 17.55 -8.17 -22.40
C ARG A 187 18.84 -8.79 -22.95
N PHE A 188 19.95 -8.70 -22.23
CA PHE A 188 21.21 -9.35 -22.64
C PHE A 188 21.09 -10.87 -22.65
N LEU A 189 20.48 -11.49 -21.64
CA LEU A 189 20.27 -12.92 -21.61
C LEU A 189 19.41 -13.42 -22.78
N MET A 190 18.34 -12.70 -23.12
CA MET A 190 17.47 -13.05 -24.27
C MET A 190 18.22 -12.96 -25.61
N LEU A 191 19.13 -12.01 -25.77
CA LEU A 191 19.95 -11.87 -26.99
C LEU A 191 20.94 -13.04 -27.16
N TYR A 192 21.47 -13.58 -26.06
CA TYR A 192 22.39 -14.75 -26.14
C TYR A 192 21.67 -16.08 -26.44
N VAL A 193 20.39 -16.21 -26.04
CA VAL A 193 19.61 -17.43 -26.30
C VAL A 193 19.10 -17.50 -27.74
N THR A 194 19.03 -16.39 -28.47
CA THR A 194 18.53 -16.31 -29.83
C THR A 194 19.62 -16.32 -30.92
N LEU A 195 20.91 -16.46 -30.56
CA LEU A 195 21.96 -16.63 -31.56
C LEU A 195 21.92 -18.08 -32.05
N PRO A 196 21.72 -18.31 -33.36
CA PRO A 196 21.79 -19.66 -33.91
C PRO A 196 23.22 -20.17 -33.73
N THR A 197 23.37 -21.35 -33.13
CA THR A 197 24.61 -22.09 -33.12
C THR A 197 24.88 -22.54 -34.54
N SER A 198 25.80 -21.86 -35.23
CA SER A 198 26.36 -22.27 -36.52
C SER A 198 27.24 -23.49 -36.40
#